data_1c4fd54bb1ccd672b87ddecf2c113f9d
#
_entry.id   1c4fd54bb1ccd672b87ddecf2c113f9d
#
_cell.length_a   1.000
_cell.length_b   1.000
_cell.length_c   1.000
_cell.angle_alpha   90.00
_cell.angle_beta   90.00
_cell.angle_gamma   90.00
#
_symmetry.space_group_name_H-M   'P 1'
#
loop_
_entity.id
_entity.type
_entity.pdbx_description
1 polymer ?
#
loop_
_entity_poly.entity_id
_entity_poly.type
_entity_poly.pdbx_seq_one_letter_code
_entity_poly.pdbx_strand_id
1 'polypeptide(L)'
;MTRLDRGPASRAACGSDMPAIEVRSLSFAYPGADAAVLEGLDWSVPQGAFALLVGGTGSGKSTLLSLLKPEIAPAGERAGELLVLGENIADMDVRASAERVGYVFQDPENQIVCETVWHEMAFGLENLGASRDEMRRRVAETSYFFGLEDWLHRDTDTLSGGRKQL
;
A
#
# COMPACT_ATOMS: atom_id res chain seq x y z
N MET A 1 4.90 6.31 -25.38
CA MET A 1 4.61 7.66 -24.82
C MET A 1 3.15 7.66 -24.36
N THR A 2 2.89 7.18 -23.16
CA THR A 2 1.52 7.07 -22.61
C THR A 2 1.33 8.18 -21.58
N ARG A 3 0.67 9.26 -22.01
CA ARG A 3 0.24 10.33 -21.11
C ARG A 3 -0.87 9.78 -20.21
N LEU A 4 -0.67 9.83 -18.91
CA LEU A 4 -1.75 9.72 -17.93
C LEU A 4 -2.69 10.90 -18.15
N ASP A 5 -3.91 10.59 -18.61
CA ASP A 5 -4.92 11.62 -18.90
C ASP A 5 -5.42 12.20 -17.56
N ARG A 6 -5.28 13.51 -17.42
CA ARG A 6 -5.72 14.25 -16.22
C ARG A 6 -7.23 14.49 -16.33
N GLY A 7 -7.99 13.56 -15.78
CA GLY A 7 -9.40 13.86 -15.48
C GLY A 7 -9.50 14.99 -14.46
N PRO A 8 -10.60 15.80 -14.45
CA PRO A 8 -10.72 16.94 -13.55
C PRO A 8 -10.65 16.50 -12.10
N ALA A 9 -9.69 17.05 -11.35
CA ALA A 9 -9.54 16.84 -9.92
C ALA A 9 -10.83 17.32 -9.21
N SER A 10 -11.61 16.37 -8.73
CA SER A 10 -12.75 16.65 -7.85
C SER A 10 -12.22 17.19 -6.52
N ARG A 11 -12.48 18.48 -6.26
CA ARG A 11 -12.26 19.12 -4.97
C ARG A 11 -13.31 18.60 -3.99
N ALA A 12 -12.91 17.66 -3.14
CA ALA A 12 -13.61 17.44 -1.87
C ALA A 12 -12.72 17.99 -0.75
N ALA A 13 -13.04 19.19 -0.29
CA ALA A 13 -12.41 19.78 0.88
C ALA A 13 -13.02 19.15 2.13
N CYS A 14 -12.20 18.47 2.94
CA CYS A 14 -12.41 18.42 4.39
C CYS A 14 -11.10 18.05 5.09
N GLY A 15 -10.56 18.98 5.90
CA GLY A 15 -9.81 18.73 7.12
C GLY A 15 -8.41 18.13 7.00
N SER A 16 -7.46 18.95 6.80
CA SER A 16 -5.99 19.06 6.86
C SER A 16 -5.43 19.32 5.46
N ASP A 17 -4.68 20.41 5.32
CA ASP A 17 -4.08 20.84 4.03
C ASP A 17 -3.04 19.85 3.47
N MET A 18 -2.70 18.79 4.23
CA MET A 18 -1.66 17.84 3.87
C MET A 18 -2.25 16.59 3.22
N PRO A 19 -1.85 16.24 1.97
CA PRO A 19 -2.29 15.03 1.29
C PRO A 19 -1.78 13.76 1.99
N ALA A 20 -2.50 12.64 1.83
CA ALA A 20 -2.04 11.34 2.27
C ALA A 20 -0.84 10.86 1.45
N ILE A 21 -0.89 11.10 0.15
CA ILE A 21 0.21 10.79 -0.78
C ILE A 21 0.45 12.04 -1.65
N GLU A 22 1.71 12.40 -1.81
CA GLU A 22 2.13 13.43 -2.74
C GLU A 22 3.34 12.95 -3.55
N VAL A 23 3.25 13.09 -4.85
CA VAL A 23 4.27 12.72 -5.83
C VAL A 23 4.68 13.98 -6.56
N ARG A 24 5.98 14.34 -6.53
CA ARG A 24 6.52 15.54 -7.14
C ARG A 24 7.58 15.18 -8.16
N SER A 25 7.29 15.47 -9.43
CA SER A 25 8.20 15.29 -10.58
C SER A 25 8.88 13.93 -10.61
N LEU A 26 8.13 12.88 -10.23
CA LEU A 26 8.65 11.53 -10.12
C LEU A 26 9.01 10.97 -11.50
N SER A 27 10.25 10.55 -11.64
CA SER A 27 10.72 9.75 -12.78
C SER A 27 11.36 8.47 -12.26
N PHE A 28 11.14 7.36 -12.97
CA PHE A 28 11.73 6.07 -12.63
C PHE A 28 12.07 5.27 -13.89
N ALA A 29 13.28 4.71 -13.91
CA ALA A 29 13.75 3.78 -14.94
C ALA A 29 14.30 2.50 -14.30
N TYR A 30 13.95 1.33 -14.85
CA TYR A 30 14.56 0.06 -14.48
C TYR A 30 16.00 -0.01 -14.97
N PRO A 31 16.87 -0.79 -14.30
CA PRO A 31 18.26 -0.97 -14.74
C PRO A 31 18.32 -1.51 -16.18
N GLY A 32 19.07 -0.84 -17.04
CA GLY A 32 19.23 -1.23 -18.44
C GLY A 32 18.02 -0.99 -19.35
N ALA A 33 17.01 -0.26 -18.88
CA ALA A 33 15.90 0.14 -19.74
C ALA A 33 16.29 1.35 -20.62
N ASP A 34 15.86 1.33 -21.88
CA ASP A 34 16.10 2.43 -22.83
C ASP A 34 15.23 3.68 -22.54
N ALA A 35 14.18 3.52 -21.74
CA ALA A 35 13.25 4.60 -21.41
C ALA A 35 12.75 4.48 -19.98
N ALA A 36 12.43 5.61 -19.36
CA ALA A 36 11.80 5.66 -18.06
C ALA A 36 10.35 5.13 -18.12
N VAL A 37 9.95 4.38 -17.09
CA VAL A 37 8.57 3.88 -16.93
C VAL A 37 7.64 4.97 -16.39
N LEU A 38 8.20 5.87 -15.56
CA LEU A 38 7.52 7.06 -15.06
C LEU A 38 8.36 8.27 -15.46
N GLU A 39 7.72 9.33 -15.97
CA GLU A 39 8.40 10.53 -16.44
C GLU A 39 7.71 11.78 -15.88
N GLY A 40 8.38 12.47 -14.96
CA GLY A 40 7.95 13.77 -14.42
C GLY A 40 6.52 13.75 -13.85
N LEU A 41 6.13 12.67 -13.19
CA LEU A 41 4.79 12.50 -12.66
C LEU A 41 4.56 13.40 -11.44
N ASP A 42 3.54 14.25 -11.51
CA ASP A 42 2.99 15.01 -10.39
C ASP A 42 1.59 14.49 -10.07
N TRP A 43 1.39 14.07 -8.83
CA TRP A 43 0.10 13.52 -8.39
C TRP A 43 -0.07 13.66 -6.89
N SER A 44 -1.32 13.79 -6.43
CA SER A 44 -1.63 13.83 -5.00
C SER A 44 -2.94 13.14 -4.68
N VAL A 45 -3.01 12.51 -3.51
CA VAL A 45 -4.20 11.88 -2.95
C VAL A 45 -4.52 12.53 -1.61
N PRO A 46 -5.68 13.15 -1.46
CA PRO A 46 -6.11 13.71 -0.17
C PRO A 46 -6.28 12.62 0.89
N GLN A 47 -6.17 12.99 2.16
CA GLN A 47 -6.49 12.08 3.26
C GLN A 47 -7.97 11.65 3.20
N GLY A 48 -8.24 10.39 3.52
CA GLY A 48 -9.57 9.80 3.49
C GLY A 48 -10.15 9.58 2.09
N ALA A 49 -9.40 9.86 1.03
CA ALA A 49 -9.86 9.64 -0.34
C ALA A 49 -9.68 8.18 -0.76
N PHE A 50 -10.61 7.69 -1.58
CA PHE A 50 -10.45 6.50 -2.40
C PHE A 50 -9.95 6.91 -3.78
N ALA A 51 -8.77 6.46 -4.18
CA ALA A 51 -8.18 6.76 -5.48
C ALA A 51 -8.10 5.50 -6.35
N LEU A 52 -8.57 5.58 -7.60
CA LEU A 52 -8.48 4.51 -8.58
C LEU A 52 -7.43 4.85 -9.63
N LEU A 53 -6.37 4.00 -9.72
CA LEU A 53 -5.33 4.12 -10.72
C LEU A 53 -5.63 3.18 -11.90
N VAL A 54 -5.94 3.75 -13.06
CA VAL A 54 -6.32 3.00 -14.27
C VAL A 54 -5.28 3.20 -15.38
N GLY A 55 -5.16 2.22 -16.26
CA GLY A 55 -4.26 2.25 -17.40
C GLY A 55 -3.96 0.86 -17.94
N GLY A 56 -3.42 0.77 -19.13
CA GLY A 56 -3.02 -0.49 -19.79
C GLY A 56 -1.92 -1.24 -19.02
N THR A 57 -1.70 -2.51 -19.39
CA THR A 57 -0.57 -3.30 -18.89
C THR A 57 0.74 -2.61 -19.28
N GLY A 58 1.71 -2.56 -18.37
CA GLY A 58 3.00 -1.90 -18.61
C GLY A 58 3.00 -0.37 -18.46
N SER A 59 1.88 0.27 -18.06
CA SER A 59 1.82 1.73 -17.88
C SER A 59 2.46 2.25 -16.58
N GLY A 60 3.15 1.42 -15.80
CA GLY A 60 3.85 1.85 -14.59
C GLY A 60 3.03 1.86 -13.31
N LYS A 61 1.76 1.41 -13.31
CA LYS A 61 0.89 1.41 -12.11
C LYS A 61 1.49 0.67 -10.92
N SER A 62 1.88 -0.59 -11.14
CA SER A 62 2.49 -1.42 -10.10
C SER A 62 3.83 -0.85 -9.64
N THR A 63 4.60 -0.29 -10.57
CA THR A 63 5.86 0.40 -10.27
C THR A 63 5.63 1.60 -9.35
N LEU A 64 4.65 2.45 -9.68
CA LEU A 64 4.29 3.60 -8.84
C LEU A 64 3.86 3.17 -7.43
N LEU A 65 2.98 2.15 -7.34
CA LEU A 65 2.51 1.65 -6.04
C LEU A 65 3.67 1.04 -5.22
N SER A 66 4.55 0.26 -5.85
CA SER A 66 5.71 -0.34 -5.16
C SER A 66 6.71 0.70 -4.70
N LEU A 67 6.88 1.80 -5.45
CA LEU A 67 7.75 2.91 -5.06
C LEU A 67 7.27 3.64 -3.81
N LEU A 68 5.97 3.56 -3.45
CA LEU A 68 5.43 4.12 -2.21
C LEU A 68 5.77 3.30 -0.95
N LYS A 69 6.32 2.10 -1.11
CA LYS A 69 6.72 1.21 -0.02
C LYS A 69 8.21 0.87 -0.15
N PRO A 70 9.11 1.52 0.61
CA PRO A 70 10.56 1.39 0.47
C PRO A 70 11.06 -0.06 0.45
N GLU A 71 10.45 -0.95 1.26
CA GLU A 71 10.88 -2.34 1.43
C GLU A 71 10.65 -3.20 0.18
N ILE A 72 9.74 -2.79 -0.70
CA ILE A 72 9.41 -3.52 -1.94
C ILE A 72 9.64 -2.67 -3.19
N ALA A 73 10.23 -1.48 -3.01
CA ALA A 73 10.56 -0.60 -4.13
C ALA A 73 11.52 -1.30 -5.10
N PRO A 74 11.22 -1.31 -6.40
CA PRO A 74 12.11 -1.92 -7.37
C PRO A 74 13.45 -1.17 -7.47
N ALA A 75 14.53 -1.93 -7.75
CA ALA A 75 15.82 -1.32 -8.07
C ALA A 75 15.72 -0.54 -9.38
N GLY A 76 16.37 0.62 -9.43
CA GLY A 76 16.38 1.50 -10.60
C GLY A 76 16.80 2.92 -10.29
N GLU A 77 16.84 3.74 -11.33
CA GLU A 77 17.13 5.16 -11.20
C GLU A 77 15.83 5.93 -10.92
N ARG A 78 15.81 6.64 -9.78
CA ARG A 78 14.67 7.43 -9.34
C ARG A 78 15.06 8.89 -9.19
N ALA A 79 14.23 9.79 -9.72
CA ALA A 79 14.30 11.23 -9.49
C ALA A 79 12.93 11.75 -9.03
N GLY A 80 12.92 12.89 -8.35
CA GLY A 80 11.70 13.47 -7.75
C GLY A 80 11.44 12.99 -6.33
N GLU A 81 10.30 13.38 -5.77
CA GLU A 81 9.94 13.12 -4.38
C GLU A 81 8.64 12.32 -4.27
N LEU A 82 8.62 11.43 -3.31
CA LEU A 82 7.43 10.70 -2.86
C LEU A 82 7.21 10.97 -1.38
N LEU A 83 6.07 11.54 -1.02
CA LEU A 83 5.73 11.86 0.35
C LEU A 83 4.47 11.10 0.76
N VAL A 84 4.48 10.57 1.97
CA VAL A 84 3.34 9.96 2.65
C VAL A 84 3.11 10.73 3.94
N LEU A 85 1.91 11.31 4.10
CA LEU A 85 1.56 12.17 5.22
C LEU A 85 2.60 13.28 5.46
N GLY A 86 3.14 13.84 4.37
CA GLY A 86 4.13 14.93 4.39
C GLY A 86 5.58 14.52 4.65
N GLU A 87 5.85 13.25 4.95
CA GLU A 87 7.20 12.73 5.16
C GLU A 87 7.72 12.03 3.89
N ASN A 88 8.94 12.32 3.50
CA ASN A 88 9.54 11.68 2.33
C ASN A 88 9.81 10.20 2.64
N ILE A 89 9.37 9.31 1.75
CA ILE A 89 9.56 7.87 1.92
C ILE A 89 11.03 7.45 2.00
N ALA A 90 11.94 8.26 1.46
CA ALA A 90 13.38 7.99 1.54
C ALA A 90 13.94 8.17 2.97
N ASP A 91 13.24 8.95 3.80
CA ASP A 91 13.64 9.25 5.18
C ASP A 91 12.91 8.36 6.20
N MET A 92 11.89 7.59 5.75
CA MET A 92 11.14 6.68 6.61
C MET A 92 11.97 5.46 6.98
N ASP A 93 12.01 5.15 8.27
CA ASP A 93 12.48 3.84 8.71
C ASP A 93 11.43 2.74 8.45
N VAL A 94 11.84 1.48 8.57
CA VAL A 94 10.99 0.31 8.32
C VAL A 94 9.73 0.33 9.20
N ARG A 95 9.84 0.79 10.44
CA ARG A 95 8.71 0.87 11.37
C ARG A 95 7.71 1.93 10.94
N ALA A 96 8.16 3.14 10.63
CA ALA A 96 7.31 4.23 10.15
C ALA A 96 6.60 3.84 8.84
N SER A 97 7.32 3.18 7.92
CA SER A 97 6.76 2.64 6.69
C SER A 97 5.68 1.58 6.97
N ALA A 98 5.93 0.64 7.88
CA ALA A 98 4.95 -0.40 8.23
C ALA A 98 3.69 0.16 8.91
N GLU A 99 3.82 1.19 9.74
CA GLU A 99 2.71 1.84 10.42
C GLU A 99 1.82 2.69 9.49
N ARG A 100 2.40 3.27 8.41
CA ARG A 100 1.72 4.26 7.57
C ARG A 100 1.30 3.73 6.20
N VAL A 101 1.99 2.73 5.67
CA VAL A 101 1.75 2.21 4.32
C VAL A 101 1.45 0.71 4.38
N GLY A 102 0.16 0.36 4.29
CA GLY A 102 -0.27 -1.01 4.00
C GLY A 102 -0.14 -1.30 2.51
N TYR A 103 0.32 -2.49 2.16
CA TYR A 103 0.45 -2.93 0.77
C TYR A 103 -0.14 -4.33 0.59
N VAL A 104 -1.01 -4.49 -0.39
CA VAL A 104 -1.56 -5.80 -0.78
C VAL A 104 -0.96 -6.20 -2.11
N PHE A 105 -0.31 -7.37 -2.14
CA PHE A 105 0.29 -7.90 -3.36
C PHE A 105 -0.78 -8.39 -4.35
N GLN A 106 -0.39 -8.48 -5.62
CA GLN A 106 -1.27 -9.01 -6.67
C GLN A 106 -1.62 -10.48 -6.43
N ASP A 107 -0.73 -11.23 -5.81
CA ASP A 107 -0.91 -12.62 -5.43
C ASP A 107 -0.96 -12.73 -3.89
N PRO A 108 -2.16 -12.78 -3.28
CA PRO A 108 -2.32 -12.78 -1.84
C PRO A 108 -1.82 -14.08 -1.18
N GLU A 109 -1.74 -15.19 -1.92
CA GLU A 109 -1.26 -16.46 -1.38
C GLU A 109 0.22 -16.39 -0.98
N ASN A 110 1.00 -15.60 -1.69
CA ASN A 110 2.42 -15.36 -1.37
C ASN A 110 2.64 -14.36 -0.22
N GLN A 111 1.59 -13.75 0.29
CA GLN A 111 1.66 -12.77 1.38
C GLN A 111 1.34 -13.39 2.75
N ILE A 112 0.55 -14.48 2.77
CA ILE A 112 0.16 -15.17 4.00
C ILE A 112 1.33 -15.99 4.52
N VAL A 113 1.70 -15.77 5.79
CA VAL A 113 2.84 -16.43 6.44
C VAL A 113 2.44 -17.29 7.65
N CYS A 114 1.25 -17.07 8.23
CA CYS A 114 0.80 -17.79 9.41
C CYS A 114 -0.18 -18.90 9.07
N GLU A 115 -0.18 -19.96 9.89
CA GLU A 115 -1.05 -21.12 9.68
C GLU A 115 -2.52 -20.84 9.92
N THR A 116 -2.86 -19.95 10.89
CA THR A 116 -4.24 -19.64 11.22
C THR A 116 -4.58 -18.18 10.95
N VAL A 117 -5.85 -17.93 10.64
CA VAL A 117 -6.37 -16.56 10.36
C VAL A 117 -6.09 -15.61 11.52
N TRP A 118 -6.26 -16.06 12.77
CA TRP A 118 -6.00 -15.21 13.92
C TRP A 118 -4.54 -14.76 14.00
N HIS A 119 -3.60 -15.69 13.79
CA HIS A 119 -2.18 -15.37 13.80
C HIS A 119 -1.80 -14.46 12.64
N GLU A 120 -2.35 -14.68 11.46
CA GLU A 120 -2.11 -13.83 10.30
C GLU A 120 -2.60 -12.39 10.54
N MET A 121 -3.81 -12.21 11.08
CA MET A 121 -4.33 -10.89 11.43
C MET A 121 -3.54 -10.21 12.55
N ALA A 122 -2.99 -10.98 13.50
CA ALA A 122 -2.19 -10.48 14.60
C ALA A 122 -0.73 -10.18 14.21
N PHE A 123 -0.21 -10.83 13.17
CA PHE A 123 1.21 -10.84 12.79
C PHE A 123 1.81 -9.44 12.63
N GLY A 124 1.13 -8.55 11.89
CA GLY A 124 1.58 -7.17 11.71
C GLY A 124 1.60 -6.38 13.02
N LEU A 125 0.60 -6.58 13.87
CA LEU A 125 0.51 -5.91 15.18
C LEU A 125 1.60 -6.39 16.14
N GLU A 126 1.91 -7.69 16.11
CA GLU A 126 2.98 -8.28 16.91
C GLU A 126 4.35 -7.72 16.51
N ASN A 127 4.64 -7.64 15.21
CA ASN A 127 5.86 -7.05 14.69
C ASN A 127 6.02 -5.57 15.05
N LEU A 128 4.91 -4.84 15.17
CA LEU A 128 4.91 -3.45 15.65
C LEU A 128 4.98 -3.33 17.17
N GLY A 129 4.99 -4.45 17.90
CA GLY A 129 5.11 -4.49 19.34
C GLY A 129 3.82 -4.17 20.10
N ALA A 130 2.66 -4.38 19.49
CA ALA A 130 1.37 -4.21 20.16
C ALA A 130 1.21 -5.17 21.35
N SER A 131 0.54 -4.72 22.40
CA SER A 131 0.24 -5.59 23.54
C SER A 131 -0.78 -6.68 23.16
N ARG A 132 -0.81 -7.78 23.95
CA ARG A 132 -1.77 -8.87 23.71
C ARG A 132 -3.23 -8.40 23.75
N ASP A 133 -3.55 -7.48 24.63
CA ASP A 133 -4.91 -6.96 24.75
C ASP A 133 -5.27 -6.07 23.57
N GLU A 134 -4.33 -5.28 23.09
CA GLU A 134 -4.48 -4.47 21.87
C GLU A 134 -4.66 -5.37 20.64
N MET A 135 -3.83 -6.41 20.48
CA MET A 135 -3.96 -7.37 19.38
C MET A 135 -5.34 -8.04 19.39
N ARG A 136 -5.77 -8.55 20.55
CA ARG A 136 -7.10 -9.18 20.69
C ARG A 136 -8.23 -8.24 20.31
N ARG A 137 -8.16 -7.00 20.78
CA ARG A 137 -9.18 -5.97 20.49
C ARG A 137 -9.22 -5.69 18.99
N ARG A 138 -8.09 -5.39 18.36
CA ARG A 138 -8.01 -5.05 16.93
C ARG A 138 -8.38 -6.21 16.02
N VAL A 139 -7.93 -7.42 16.33
CA VAL A 139 -8.33 -8.62 15.58
C VAL A 139 -9.83 -8.85 15.68
N ALA A 140 -10.42 -8.70 16.87
CA ALA A 140 -11.88 -8.85 17.05
C ALA A 140 -12.65 -7.78 16.27
N GLU A 141 -12.24 -6.50 16.33
CA GLU A 141 -12.88 -5.40 15.59
C GLU A 141 -12.81 -5.63 14.07
N THR A 142 -11.63 -6.01 13.58
CA THR A 142 -11.40 -6.23 12.13
C THR A 142 -12.15 -7.48 11.65
N SER A 143 -12.11 -8.58 12.42
CA SER A 143 -12.83 -9.81 12.05
C SER A 143 -14.34 -9.59 12.00
N TYR A 144 -14.89 -8.84 12.94
CA TYR A 144 -16.30 -8.45 12.94
C TYR A 144 -16.66 -7.61 11.71
N PHE A 145 -15.82 -6.63 11.37
CA PHE A 145 -16.05 -5.75 10.21
C PHE A 145 -16.08 -6.52 8.88
N PHE A 146 -15.20 -7.52 8.72
CA PHE A 146 -15.11 -8.33 7.50
C PHE A 146 -15.92 -9.65 7.55
N GLY A 147 -16.62 -9.96 8.65
CA GLY A 147 -17.39 -11.20 8.82
C GLY A 147 -16.49 -12.43 8.86
N LEU A 148 -15.35 -12.35 9.55
CA LEU A 148 -14.34 -13.41 9.66
C LEU A 148 -14.33 -14.10 11.03
N GLU A 149 -15.27 -13.80 11.94
CA GLU A 149 -15.27 -14.32 13.33
C GLU A 149 -15.25 -15.85 13.38
N ASP A 150 -16.06 -16.51 12.55
CA ASP A 150 -16.14 -17.97 12.46
C ASP A 150 -14.89 -18.62 11.82
N TRP A 151 -13.99 -17.80 11.28
CA TRP A 151 -12.82 -18.25 10.56
C TRP A 151 -11.51 -18.05 11.35
N LEU A 152 -11.51 -17.29 12.42
CA LEU A 152 -10.32 -16.91 13.19
C LEU A 152 -9.44 -18.09 13.59
N HIS A 153 -10.04 -19.23 13.90
CA HIS A 153 -9.31 -20.44 14.34
C HIS A 153 -9.13 -21.46 13.24
N ARG A 154 -9.42 -21.11 11.99
CA ARG A 154 -9.23 -22.00 10.85
C ARG A 154 -7.86 -21.77 10.22
N ASP A 155 -7.39 -22.82 9.52
CA ASP A 155 -6.15 -22.73 8.75
C ASP A 155 -6.35 -21.81 7.55
N THR A 156 -5.37 -20.96 7.31
CA THR A 156 -5.35 -19.99 6.19
C THR A 156 -5.45 -20.69 4.83
N ASP A 157 -4.91 -21.90 4.71
CA ASP A 157 -5.00 -22.70 3.48
C ASP A 157 -6.43 -23.11 3.11
N THR A 158 -7.35 -23.13 4.08
CA THR A 158 -8.77 -23.47 3.86
C THR A 158 -9.59 -22.30 3.32
N LEU A 159 -9.02 -21.09 3.27
CA LEU A 159 -9.68 -19.91 2.78
C LEU A 159 -9.74 -19.88 1.25
N SER A 160 -10.86 -19.38 0.70
CA SER A 160 -10.93 -19.05 -0.72
C SER A 160 -10.05 -17.84 -1.06
N GLY A 161 -9.59 -17.73 -2.32
CA GLY A 161 -8.73 -16.62 -2.75
C GLY A 161 -9.31 -15.23 -2.42
N GLY A 162 -10.63 -15.02 -2.54
CA GLY A 162 -11.28 -13.77 -2.17
C GLY A 162 -11.22 -13.47 -0.67
N ARG A 163 -11.24 -14.51 0.19
CA ARG A 163 -11.08 -14.34 1.64
C ARG A 163 -9.63 -14.11 2.06
N LYS A 164 -8.69 -14.62 1.29
CA LYS A 164 -7.26 -14.35 1.51
C LYS A 164 -6.85 -12.91 1.18
N GLN A 165 -7.71 -12.18 0.44
CA GLN A 165 -7.49 -10.77 0.10
C GLN A 165 -8.09 -9.78 1.11
N LEU A 166 -8.95 -10.25 2.01
CA LEU A 166 -9.53 -9.45 3.09
C LEU A 166 -8.55 -9.27 4.24
#